data_416c0f0f0ac2d1cab071a62b903c2dd2
#
_entry.id   416c0f0f0ac2d1cab071a62b903c2dd2
#
_cell.length_a   1.000
_cell.length_b   1.000
_cell.length_c   1.000
_cell.angle_alpha   90.00
_cell.angle_beta   90.00
_cell.angle_gamma   90.00
#
_symmetry.space_group_name_H-M   'P 1'
#
loop_
_entity.id
_entity.type
_entity.pdbx_description
1 polymer ?
#
loop_
_entity_poly.entity_id
_entity_poly.type
_entity_poly.pdbx_seq_one_letter_code
_entity_poly.pdbx_strand_id
1 'polypeptide(L)'
;AALAISTKKVGIDLEKRKEKIKNIRHKFVLHEDLYIDNSKEMDFLTAIWCVKEALYKIHHSKHWSLKKHYDVLPFELQDEFSVQARVYDLENEDFFKAKINFLDNYCVAVVD
;
A
#
# COMPACT_ATOMS: atom_id res chain seq x y z
N ALA A 1 10.65 -7.05 -14.12
CA ALA A 1 10.81 -5.84 -13.34
C ALA A 1 9.80 -4.78 -13.76
N ALA A 2 9.31 -4.03 -12.82
CA ALA A 2 8.43 -2.91 -13.09
C ALA A 2 9.26 -1.69 -13.50
N LEU A 3 8.92 -1.09 -14.62
CA LEU A 3 9.58 0.11 -15.10
C LEU A 3 8.53 1.19 -15.30
N ALA A 4 8.69 2.31 -14.62
CA ALA A 4 7.88 3.50 -14.82
C ALA A 4 8.76 4.61 -15.34
N ILE A 5 8.41 5.16 -16.50
CA ILE A 5 9.11 6.28 -17.10
C ILE A 5 8.20 7.50 -16.98
N SER A 6 8.61 8.46 -16.19
CA SER A 6 7.82 9.66 -15.94
C SER A 6 8.73 10.80 -15.50
N THR A 7 8.32 12.04 -15.81
CA THR A 7 8.96 13.23 -15.24
C THR A 7 8.45 13.50 -13.82
N LYS A 8 7.38 12.84 -13.41
CA LYS A 8 6.85 12.92 -12.05
C LYS A 8 7.57 11.93 -11.14
N LYS A 9 7.58 12.25 -9.86
CA LYS A 9 8.10 11.34 -8.85
C LYS A 9 7.12 10.18 -8.69
N VAL A 10 7.63 8.95 -8.81
CA VAL A 10 6.83 7.74 -8.75
C VAL A 10 7.43 6.79 -7.74
N GLY A 11 6.58 6.20 -6.89
CA GLY A 11 6.98 5.16 -5.95
C GLY A 11 6.60 3.79 -6.47
N ILE A 12 7.53 2.85 -6.40
CA ILE A 12 7.29 1.47 -6.83
C ILE A 12 7.74 0.53 -5.72
N ASP A 13 6.91 -0.45 -5.41
CA ASP A 13 7.26 -1.50 -4.46
C ASP A 13 6.83 -2.86 -5.01
N LEU A 14 7.63 -3.88 -4.71
CA LEU A 14 7.39 -5.26 -5.10
C LEU A 14 7.47 -6.12 -3.84
N GLU A 15 6.37 -6.81 -3.54
CA GLU A 15 6.29 -7.66 -2.36
C GLU A 15 5.89 -9.08 -2.74
N LYS A 16 6.52 -10.06 -2.10
CA LYS A 16 6.13 -11.46 -2.24
C LYS A 16 4.99 -11.76 -1.26
N ARG A 17 4.00 -12.56 -1.71
CA ARG A 17 2.95 -13.07 -0.82
C ARG A 17 3.58 -14.02 0.19
N LYS A 18 3.44 -13.72 1.49
CA LYS A 18 3.95 -14.54 2.57
C LYS A 18 2.96 -14.57 3.71
N GLU A 19 2.66 -15.76 4.22
CA GLU A 19 1.76 -15.93 5.36
C GLU A 19 2.22 -15.14 6.59
N LYS A 20 3.52 -15.00 6.78
CA LYS A 20 4.08 -14.30 7.93
C LYS A 20 3.73 -12.81 7.98
N ILE A 21 3.19 -12.23 6.90
CA ILE A 21 2.75 -10.84 6.94
C ILE A 21 1.64 -10.65 7.98
N LYS A 22 0.88 -11.69 8.28
CA LYS A 22 -0.17 -11.66 9.31
C LYS A 22 0.40 -11.36 10.68
N ASN A 23 1.64 -11.76 10.94
CA ASN A 23 2.29 -11.57 12.23
C ASN A 23 2.68 -10.11 12.49
N ILE A 24 2.83 -9.31 11.44
CA ILE A 24 3.19 -7.90 11.55
C ILE A 24 2.03 -6.95 11.22
N ARG A 25 0.84 -7.48 11.02
CA ARG A 25 -0.36 -6.70 10.68
C ARG A 25 -0.53 -5.48 11.59
N HIS A 26 -0.35 -5.65 12.88
CA HIS A 26 -0.51 -4.60 13.87
C HIS A 26 0.46 -3.42 13.71
N LYS A 27 1.53 -3.60 12.92
CA LYS A 27 2.54 -2.57 12.70
C LYS A 27 2.18 -1.58 11.60
N PHE A 28 1.24 -1.94 10.71
CA PHE A 28 0.94 -1.09 9.55
C PHE A 28 -0.55 -0.96 9.22
N VAL A 29 -1.42 -1.67 9.93
CA VAL A 29 -2.88 -1.60 9.70
C VAL A 29 -3.54 -0.83 10.82
N LEU A 30 -4.39 0.12 10.48
CA LEU A 30 -5.22 0.87 11.43
C LEU A 30 -6.64 0.96 10.87
N HIS A 31 -6.93 1.93 10.02
CA HIS A 31 -8.27 2.11 9.46
C HIS A 31 -8.65 1.01 8.48
N GLU A 32 -7.67 0.38 7.85
CA GLU A 32 -7.90 -0.72 6.90
C GLU A 32 -8.57 -1.95 7.54
N ASP A 33 -8.51 -2.07 8.85
CA ASP A 33 -9.21 -3.14 9.58
C ASP A 33 -10.69 -3.20 9.25
N LEU A 34 -11.30 -2.06 8.92
CA LEU A 34 -12.72 -1.96 8.65
C LEU A 34 -13.18 -2.70 7.40
N TYR A 35 -12.28 -2.93 6.44
CA TYR A 35 -12.68 -3.54 5.18
C TYR A 35 -11.92 -4.83 4.82
N ILE A 36 -10.94 -5.23 5.61
CA ILE A 36 -10.19 -6.46 5.33
C ILE A 36 -11.09 -7.69 5.50
N ASP A 37 -11.20 -8.48 4.42
CA ASP A 37 -11.86 -9.78 4.49
C ASP A 37 -10.84 -10.80 5.01
N ASN A 38 -11.08 -11.33 6.21
CA ASN A 38 -10.14 -12.23 6.87
C ASN A 38 -9.96 -13.56 6.14
N SER A 39 -10.90 -13.96 5.29
CA SER A 39 -10.73 -15.14 4.45
C SER A 39 -9.67 -14.94 3.37
N LYS A 40 -9.31 -13.69 3.10
CA LYS A 40 -8.29 -13.29 2.12
C LYS A 40 -7.23 -12.39 2.76
N GLU A 41 -6.98 -12.59 4.04
CA GLU A 41 -6.15 -11.71 4.85
C GLU A 41 -4.76 -11.48 4.25
N MET A 42 -4.08 -12.54 3.85
CA MET A 42 -2.74 -12.43 3.29
C MET A 42 -2.69 -11.48 2.07
N ASP A 43 -3.64 -11.61 1.16
CA ASP A 43 -3.67 -10.80 -0.05
C ASP A 43 -4.01 -9.33 0.25
N PHE A 44 -4.99 -9.09 1.13
CA PHE A 44 -5.28 -7.73 1.58
C PHE A 44 -4.07 -7.07 2.23
N LEU A 45 -3.42 -7.78 3.14
CA LEU A 45 -2.27 -7.24 3.85
C LEU A 45 -1.09 -6.99 2.91
N THR A 46 -0.86 -7.89 1.96
CA THR A 46 0.21 -7.71 0.98
C THR A 46 -0.01 -6.47 0.13
N ALA A 47 -1.24 -6.25 -0.35
CA ALA A 47 -1.58 -5.05 -1.12
C ALA A 47 -1.39 -3.78 -0.29
N ILE A 48 -1.91 -3.75 0.93
CA ILE A 48 -1.81 -2.59 1.82
C ILE A 48 -0.35 -2.26 2.12
N TRP A 49 0.43 -3.28 2.48
CA TRP A 49 1.86 -3.12 2.75
C TRP A 49 2.61 -2.57 1.54
N CYS A 50 2.33 -3.14 0.37
CA CYS A 50 2.98 -2.75 -0.88
C CYS A 50 2.72 -1.28 -1.21
N VAL A 51 1.47 -0.82 -1.07
CA VAL A 51 1.11 0.59 -1.31
C VAL A 51 1.81 1.50 -0.31
N LYS A 52 1.78 1.15 0.97
CA LYS A 52 2.40 1.98 2.02
C LYS A 52 3.91 2.09 1.85
N GLU A 53 4.58 1.01 1.47
CA GLU A 53 6.00 1.02 1.19
C GLU A 53 6.34 1.86 -0.05
N ALA A 54 5.53 1.77 -1.10
CA ALA A 54 5.71 2.59 -2.29
C ALA A 54 5.56 4.08 -1.97
N LEU A 55 4.55 4.43 -1.16
CA LEU A 55 4.34 5.80 -0.69
C LEU A 55 5.51 6.29 0.16
N TYR A 56 5.99 5.46 1.07
CA TYR A 56 7.09 5.81 1.95
C TYR A 56 8.35 6.19 1.16
N LYS A 57 8.57 5.55 0.03
CA LYS A 57 9.74 5.82 -0.83
C LYS A 57 9.71 7.20 -1.47
N ILE A 58 8.54 7.78 -1.67
CA ILE A 58 8.39 9.07 -2.35
C ILE A 58 7.97 10.21 -1.45
N HIS A 59 7.41 9.93 -0.27
CA HIS A 59 6.95 10.97 0.64
C HIS A 59 8.12 11.55 1.44
N HIS A 60 8.05 12.85 1.71
CA HIS A 60 9.14 13.57 2.38
C HIS A 60 9.32 13.20 3.84
N SER A 61 8.25 12.86 4.54
CA SER A 61 8.24 12.70 5.99
C SER A 61 8.61 11.29 6.39
N LYS A 62 9.89 10.97 6.38
CA LYS A 62 10.42 9.64 6.69
C LYS A 62 10.22 9.19 8.14
N HIS A 63 9.82 10.11 9.01
CA HIS A 63 9.56 9.80 10.42
C HIS A 63 8.15 9.33 10.69
N TRP A 64 7.27 9.38 9.70
CA TRP A 64 5.86 9.07 9.86
C TRP A 64 5.63 7.56 9.95
N SER A 65 4.68 7.20 10.80
CA SER A 65 4.30 5.80 11.00
C SER A 65 3.44 5.30 9.84
N LEU A 66 3.80 4.16 9.27
CA LEU A 66 2.99 3.52 8.24
C LEU A 66 1.59 3.16 8.75
N LYS A 67 1.46 2.91 10.05
CA LYS A 67 0.18 2.62 10.68
C LYS A 67 -0.68 3.85 10.86
N LYS A 68 -0.08 4.92 11.40
CA LYS A 68 -0.82 6.09 11.88
C LYS A 68 -1.01 7.18 10.84
N HIS A 69 -0.09 7.30 9.90
CA HIS A 69 -0.05 8.42 8.97
C HIS A 69 -0.30 8.04 7.52
N TYR A 70 -0.42 6.75 7.23
CA TYR A 70 -0.65 6.23 5.89
C TYR A 70 -1.94 5.42 5.88
N ASP A 71 -2.85 5.76 4.98
CA ASP A 71 -4.10 5.04 4.79
C ASP A 71 -4.21 4.53 3.36
N VAL A 72 -4.60 3.28 3.21
CA VAL A 72 -5.09 2.76 1.94
C VAL A 72 -6.60 2.70 2.04
N LEU A 73 -7.29 3.44 1.18
CA LEU A 73 -8.75 3.53 1.21
C LEU A 73 -9.37 2.20 0.79
N PRO A 74 -10.65 1.96 1.11
CA PRO A 74 -11.29 0.67 0.84
C PRO A 74 -11.19 0.22 -0.62
N PHE A 75 -10.93 -1.06 -0.82
CA PHE A 75 -10.85 -1.66 -2.15
C PHE A 75 -11.31 -3.10 -2.14
N GLU A 76 -11.65 -3.61 -3.32
CA GLU A 76 -11.91 -5.03 -3.54
C GLU A 76 -10.69 -5.66 -4.21
N LEU A 77 -10.32 -6.86 -3.75
CA LEU A 77 -9.19 -7.57 -4.33
C LEU A 77 -9.50 -8.03 -5.75
N GLN A 78 -8.57 -7.75 -6.65
CA GLN A 78 -8.60 -8.19 -8.04
C GLN A 78 -7.15 -8.45 -8.45
N ASP A 79 -6.93 -9.04 -9.63
CA ASP A 79 -5.57 -9.25 -10.12
C ASP A 79 -4.89 -7.93 -10.48
N GLU A 80 -5.70 -6.96 -10.95
CA GLU A 80 -5.22 -5.63 -11.30
C GLU A 80 -6.30 -4.61 -10.92
N PHE A 81 -5.92 -3.60 -10.14
CA PHE A 81 -6.86 -2.57 -9.72
C PHE A 81 -6.15 -1.29 -9.29
N SER A 82 -6.92 -0.22 -9.18
CA SER A 82 -6.43 1.06 -8.66
C SER A 82 -7.12 1.36 -7.34
N VAL A 83 -6.40 2.02 -6.44
CA VAL A 83 -6.91 2.41 -5.14
C VAL A 83 -6.37 3.79 -4.78
N GLN A 84 -7.13 4.53 -3.98
CA GLN A 84 -6.64 5.77 -3.39
C GLN A 84 -5.95 5.50 -2.07
N ALA A 85 -4.89 6.26 -1.82
CA ALA A 85 -4.18 6.23 -0.56
C ALA A 85 -3.95 7.67 -0.11
N ARG A 86 -3.71 7.84 1.17
CA ARG A 86 -3.38 9.15 1.71
C ARG A 86 -2.27 9.10 2.72
N VAL A 87 -1.53 10.19 2.80
CA VAL A 87 -0.55 10.42 3.85
C VAL A 87 -1.01 11.67 4.59
N TYR A 88 -1.15 11.59 5.89
CA TYR A 88 -1.74 12.69 6.66
C TYR A 88 -1.13 12.82 8.05
N ASP A 89 -1.22 14.04 8.59
CA ASP A 89 -0.95 14.34 9.98
C ASP A 89 -2.04 15.28 10.50
N LEU A 90 -1.79 15.97 11.61
CA LEU A 90 -2.78 16.88 12.20
C LEU A 90 -3.09 18.12 11.34
N GLU A 91 -2.18 18.48 10.43
CA GLU A 91 -2.28 19.74 9.68
C GLU A 91 -2.39 19.51 8.18
N ASN A 92 -1.87 18.40 7.66
CA ASN A 92 -1.75 18.17 6.22
C ASN A 92 -2.33 16.82 5.83
N GLU A 93 -2.84 16.77 4.59
CA GLU A 93 -3.37 15.56 4.00
C GLU A 93 -3.06 15.55 2.50
N ASP A 94 -2.33 14.52 2.05
CA ASP A 94 -1.97 14.34 0.66
C ASP A 94 -2.58 13.04 0.13
N PHE A 95 -3.24 13.12 -1.02
CA PHE A 95 -3.84 11.96 -1.68
C PHE A 95 -2.99 11.48 -2.85
N PHE A 96 -2.97 10.16 -3.01
CA PHE A 96 -2.21 9.49 -4.07
C PHE A 96 -3.07 8.42 -4.71
N LYS A 97 -2.77 8.11 -5.96
CA LYS A 97 -3.37 6.98 -6.66
C LYS A 97 -2.34 5.86 -6.76
N ALA A 98 -2.73 4.67 -6.37
CA ALA A 98 -1.89 3.48 -6.48
C ALA A 98 -2.50 2.52 -7.48
N LYS A 99 -1.67 1.99 -8.38
CA LYS A 99 -2.05 0.90 -9.26
C LYS A 99 -1.39 -0.37 -8.74
N ILE A 100 -2.19 -1.42 -8.56
CA ILE A 100 -1.75 -2.66 -7.96
C ILE A 100 -1.95 -3.81 -8.95
N ASN A 101 -0.92 -4.65 -9.08
CA ASN A 101 -0.96 -5.86 -9.87
C ASN A 101 -0.49 -7.04 -9.03
N PHE A 102 -1.28 -8.10 -9.00
CA PHE A 102 -0.89 -9.38 -8.45
C PHE A 102 -0.39 -10.28 -9.59
N LEU A 103 0.85 -10.71 -9.50
CA LEU A 103 1.51 -11.55 -10.51
C LEU A 103 2.09 -12.77 -9.82
N ASP A 104 1.43 -13.93 -9.97
CA ASP A 104 1.82 -15.16 -9.29
C ASP A 104 1.91 -14.95 -7.79
N ASN A 105 3.10 -15.10 -7.20
CA ASN A 105 3.32 -14.93 -5.77
C ASN A 105 3.71 -13.50 -5.39
N TYR A 106 3.61 -12.54 -6.31
CA TYR A 106 4.08 -11.17 -6.08
C TYR A 106 2.96 -10.15 -6.22
N CYS A 107 3.14 -9.06 -5.50
CA CYS A 107 2.30 -7.86 -5.62
C CYS A 107 3.20 -6.68 -5.99
N VAL A 108 2.80 -5.94 -7.01
CA VAL A 108 3.49 -4.72 -7.43
C VAL A 108 2.56 -3.54 -7.21
N ALA A 109 3.06 -2.49 -6.57
CA ALA A 109 2.33 -1.23 -6.43
C ALA A 109 3.11 -0.10 -7.07
N VAL A 110 2.43 0.70 -7.88
CA VAL A 110 2.99 1.93 -8.48
C VAL A 110 2.12 3.09 -8.00
N VAL A 111 2.75 4.05 -7.34
CA VAL A 111 2.06 5.18 -6.73
C VAL A 111 2.55 6.47 -7.36
N ASP A 112 1.62 7.35 -7.71
CA ASP A 112 1.94 8.69 -8.21
C ASP A 112 1.07 9.78 -7.58
#